data_4906505aa860df15224b3b7cd76e921e
#
_entry.id   4906505aa860df15224b3b7cd76e921e
#
_cell.length_a   1.000
_cell.length_b   1.000
_cell.length_c   1.000
_cell.angle_alpha   90.00
_cell.angle_beta   90.00
_cell.angle_gamma   90.00
#
_symmetry.space_group_name_H-M   'P 1'
#
loop_
_entity.id
_entity.type
_entity.pdbx_description
1 polymer ?
#
loop_
_entity_poly.entity_id
_entity_poly.type
_entity_poly.pdbx_seq_one_letter_code
_entity_poly.pdbx_strand_id
1 'polypeptide(L)'
;GNMISPYLDGRHGFREPDYIHPDLKPILEESYGVVVFHEQLMRIMQVMTGCTLARADEHRRQLAKPDKAVKIGEYFKKSAAARGYSKEVIERVWSIIEGFGSFGFCKAHGAAFALPTYQSAWLKTHHPTEFIAGLLTHDPGMYPRRLLLAEARRLGVKLLPIDVNYSTDEYRVERTGAQIGVRMALSDIAGISKPELERIKAQQPFVNLGDFYLRARPSRRTL
;
A
#
# COMPACT_ATOMS: atom_id res chain seq x y z
N GLY A 1 -15.49 2.50 15.03
CA GLY A 1 -15.64 1.36 15.91
C GLY A 1 -14.31 0.70 16.20
N ASN A 2 -14.11 0.25 17.42
CA ASN A 2 -12.89 -0.44 17.82
C ASN A 2 -12.91 -1.89 17.28
N MET A 3 -12.40 -2.10 16.06
CA MET A 3 -12.29 -3.43 15.44
C MET A 3 -10.95 -4.12 15.75
N ILE A 4 -9.94 -3.36 16.15
CA ILE A 4 -8.57 -3.84 16.32
C ILE A 4 -8.48 -4.79 17.52
N SER A 5 -8.91 -4.35 18.70
CA SER A 5 -8.81 -5.15 19.91
C SER A 5 -9.59 -6.47 19.82
N PRO A 6 -10.89 -6.49 19.43
CA PRO A 6 -11.61 -7.76 19.29
C PRO A 6 -10.98 -8.73 18.28
N TYR A 7 -10.42 -8.21 17.18
CA TYR A 7 -9.72 -9.03 16.19
C TYR A 7 -8.45 -9.64 16.77
N LEU A 8 -7.61 -8.82 17.44
CA LEU A 8 -6.37 -9.30 18.05
C LEU A 8 -6.62 -10.28 19.19
N ASP A 9 -7.62 -10.01 20.03
CA ASP A 9 -7.99 -10.88 21.14
C ASP A 9 -8.44 -12.24 20.63
N GLY A 10 -9.27 -12.28 19.58
CA GLY A 10 -9.67 -13.53 18.93
C GLY A 10 -8.51 -14.26 18.28
N ARG A 11 -7.64 -13.54 17.56
CA ARG A 11 -6.48 -14.10 16.87
C ARG A 11 -5.47 -14.74 17.84
N HIS A 12 -5.26 -14.11 18.99
CA HIS A 12 -4.30 -14.60 20.00
C HIS A 12 -4.92 -15.56 21.02
N GLY A 13 -6.21 -15.88 20.88
CA GLY A 13 -6.91 -16.78 21.79
C GLY A 13 -7.17 -16.17 23.17
N PHE A 14 -7.10 -14.85 23.33
CA PHE A 14 -7.42 -14.16 24.59
C PHE A 14 -8.93 -14.06 24.81
N ARG A 15 -9.71 -14.23 23.74
CA ARG A 15 -11.17 -14.21 23.75
C ARG A 15 -11.73 -15.18 22.72
N GLU A 16 -12.77 -15.92 23.09
CA GLU A 16 -13.54 -16.71 22.13
C GLU A 16 -14.25 -15.80 21.11
N PRO A 17 -14.14 -16.07 19.79
CA PRO A 17 -14.84 -15.32 18.77
C PRO A 17 -16.35 -15.40 18.91
N ASP A 18 -17.02 -14.27 18.88
CA ASP A 18 -18.48 -14.19 18.88
C ASP A 18 -19.00 -13.93 17.46
N TYR A 19 -19.67 -14.92 16.90
CA TYR A 19 -20.21 -14.86 15.54
C TYR A 19 -21.64 -14.30 15.44
N ILE A 20 -22.25 -13.95 16.59
CA ILE A 20 -23.60 -13.38 16.72
C ILE A 20 -24.70 -14.41 16.41
N HIS A 21 -24.59 -15.13 15.29
CA HIS A 21 -25.50 -16.18 14.84
C HIS A 21 -24.74 -17.27 14.09
N PRO A 22 -25.12 -18.56 14.19
CA PRO A 22 -24.46 -19.66 13.50
C PRO A 22 -24.32 -19.45 11.98
N ASP A 23 -25.32 -18.87 11.32
CA ASP A 23 -25.31 -18.57 9.87
C ASP A 23 -24.23 -17.59 9.47
N LEU A 24 -23.75 -16.76 10.40
CA LEU A 24 -22.71 -15.76 10.15
C LEU A 24 -21.29 -16.28 10.42
N LYS A 25 -21.17 -17.43 11.09
CA LYS A 25 -19.86 -18.03 11.37
C LYS A 25 -19.02 -18.24 10.10
N PRO A 26 -19.54 -18.84 9.01
CA PRO A 26 -18.75 -19.05 7.79
C PRO A 26 -18.25 -17.74 7.12
N ILE A 27 -18.89 -16.61 7.44
CA ILE A 27 -18.53 -15.29 6.89
C ILE A 27 -17.47 -14.62 7.77
N LEU A 28 -17.55 -14.82 9.09
CA LEU A 28 -16.78 -14.08 10.08
C LEU A 28 -15.61 -14.89 10.69
N GLU A 29 -15.51 -16.19 10.38
CA GLU A 29 -14.49 -17.06 10.96
C GLU A 29 -13.07 -16.60 10.66
N GLU A 30 -12.79 -16.15 9.44
CA GLU A 30 -11.49 -15.64 9.02
C GLU A 30 -11.04 -14.36 9.76
N SER A 31 -12.00 -13.64 10.34
CA SER A 31 -11.78 -12.39 11.06
C SER A 31 -12.19 -12.46 12.54
N TYR A 32 -12.29 -13.67 13.09
CA TYR A 32 -12.56 -13.92 14.51
C TYR A 32 -13.84 -13.23 15.02
N GLY A 33 -14.90 -13.26 14.21
CA GLY A 33 -16.20 -12.65 14.55
C GLY A 33 -16.31 -11.14 14.26
N VAL A 34 -15.27 -10.51 13.74
CA VAL A 34 -15.24 -9.06 13.48
C VAL A 34 -15.53 -8.78 12.01
N VAL A 35 -16.45 -7.86 11.73
CA VAL A 35 -16.68 -7.38 10.36
C VAL A 35 -15.58 -6.40 9.98
N VAL A 36 -14.70 -6.79 9.07
CA VAL A 36 -13.54 -6.02 8.60
C VAL A 36 -13.70 -5.62 7.12
N PHE A 37 -14.31 -6.50 6.31
CA PHE A 37 -14.34 -6.36 4.87
C PHE A 37 -15.73 -6.02 4.32
N HIS A 38 -15.77 -5.23 3.25
CA HIS A 38 -17.00 -4.96 2.49
C HIS A 38 -17.69 -6.26 2.04
N GLU A 39 -16.92 -7.25 1.63
CA GLU A 39 -17.40 -8.55 1.19
C GLU A 39 -18.16 -9.28 2.30
N GLN A 40 -17.68 -9.19 3.55
CA GLN A 40 -18.38 -9.78 4.70
C GLN A 40 -19.73 -9.08 4.93
N LEU A 41 -19.76 -7.76 4.88
CA LEU A 41 -21.01 -7.00 5.02
C LEU A 41 -22.03 -7.38 3.94
N MET A 42 -21.61 -7.49 2.69
CA MET A 42 -22.51 -7.90 1.60
C MET A 42 -23.05 -9.32 1.80
N ARG A 43 -22.21 -10.25 2.27
CA ARG A 43 -22.63 -11.62 2.57
C ARG A 43 -23.57 -11.70 3.78
N ILE A 44 -23.32 -10.92 4.82
CA ILE A 44 -24.23 -10.80 5.97
C ILE A 44 -25.62 -10.32 5.50
N MET A 45 -25.67 -9.27 4.70
CA MET A 45 -26.92 -8.78 4.13
C MET A 45 -27.62 -9.85 3.28
N GLN A 46 -26.87 -10.55 2.42
CA GLN A 46 -27.42 -11.64 1.61
C GLN A 46 -28.02 -12.76 2.46
N VAL A 47 -27.30 -13.25 3.44
CA VAL A 47 -27.73 -14.36 4.30
C VAL A 47 -28.95 -13.95 5.11
N MET A 48 -28.93 -12.80 5.74
CA MET A 48 -30.01 -12.38 6.64
C MET A 48 -31.26 -11.85 5.93
N THR A 49 -31.13 -11.29 4.73
CA THR A 49 -32.27 -10.71 4.01
C THR A 49 -32.74 -11.53 2.81
N GLY A 50 -31.89 -12.47 2.32
CA GLY A 50 -32.18 -13.21 1.08
C GLY A 50 -31.95 -12.41 -0.20
N CYS A 51 -31.40 -11.20 -0.14
CA CYS A 51 -31.12 -10.41 -1.33
C CYS A 51 -29.95 -10.96 -2.14
N THR A 52 -29.82 -10.54 -3.39
CA THR A 52 -28.63 -10.84 -4.21
C THR A 52 -27.41 -10.05 -3.73
N LEU A 53 -26.20 -10.54 -4.03
CA LEU A 53 -24.95 -9.80 -3.73
C LEU A 53 -24.91 -8.43 -4.42
N ALA A 54 -25.46 -8.31 -5.66
CA ALA A 54 -25.56 -7.03 -6.35
C ALA A 54 -26.43 -6.02 -5.57
N ARG A 55 -27.55 -6.48 -5.01
CA ARG A 55 -28.42 -5.66 -4.17
C ARG A 55 -27.75 -5.29 -2.85
N ALA A 56 -27.03 -6.22 -2.26
CA ALA A 56 -26.26 -5.96 -1.04
C ALA A 56 -25.15 -4.91 -1.27
N ASP A 57 -24.46 -4.94 -2.41
CA ASP A 57 -23.47 -3.91 -2.78
C ASP A 57 -24.11 -2.54 -3.03
N GLU A 58 -25.25 -2.50 -3.67
CA GLU A 58 -26.03 -1.26 -3.83
C GLU A 58 -26.38 -0.64 -2.48
N HIS A 59 -26.89 -1.45 -1.55
CA HIS A 59 -27.18 -0.99 -0.18
C HIS A 59 -25.93 -0.52 0.53
N ARG A 60 -24.85 -1.28 0.48
CA ARG A 60 -23.55 -0.90 1.09
C ARG A 60 -23.07 0.48 0.64
N ARG A 61 -23.11 0.75 -0.68
CA ARG A 61 -22.69 2.06 -1.24
C ARG A 61 -23.56 3.22 -0.76
N GLN A 62 -24.79 2.95 -0.37
CA GLN A 62 -25.73 3.96 0.06
C GLN A 62 -25.73 4.19 1.57
N LEU A 63 -25.12 3.31 2.38
CA LEU A 63 -25.09 3.41 3.84
C LEU A 63 -24.44 4.72 4.37
N ALA A 64 -23.52 5.30 3.62
CA ALA A 64 -22.89 6.57 3.98
C ALA A 64 -23.84 7.78 3.91
N LYS A 65 -25.05 7.61 3.31
CA LYS A 65 -26.08 8.64 3.19
C LYS A 65 -27.15 8.43 4.27
N PRO A 66 -27.30 9.35 5.25
CA PRO A 66 -28.19 9.13 6.40
C PRO A 66 -29.65 8.80 6.02
N ASP A 67 -30.20 9.52 5.03
CA ASP A 67 -31.56 9.29 4.52
C ASP A 67 -31.75 7.91 3.88
N LYS A 68 -30.71 7.38 3.27
CA LYS A 68 -30.70 6.04 2.67
C LYS A 68 -30.46 4.96 3.72
N ALA A 69 -29.58 5.22 4.69
CA ALA A 69 -29.27 4.26 5.76
C ALA A 69 -30.54 3.89 6.53
N VAL A 70 -31.43 4.85 6.85
CA VAL A 70 -32.70 4.58 7.52
C VAL A 70 -33.56 3.60 6.71
N LYS A 71 -33.76 3.85 5.43
CA LYS A 71 -34.56 2.98 4.55
C LYS A 71 -33.97 1.58 4.38
N ILE A 72 -32.64 1.49 4.30
CA ILE A 72 -31.92 0.21 4.24
C ILE A 72 -32.10 -0.54 5.55
N GLY A 73 -32.05 0.16 6.70
CA GLY A 73 -32.30 -0.42 8.00
C GLY A 73 -33.69 -1.02 8.15
N GLU A 74 -34.72 -0.29 7.72
CA GLU A 74 -36.09 -0.79 7.70
C GLU A 74 -36.23 -2.04 6.82
N TYR A 75 -35.67 -1.99 5.62
CA TYR A 75 -35.63 -3.14 4.73
C TYR A 75 -34.92 -4.34 5.35
N PHE A 76 -33.71 -4.14 5.92
CA PHE A 76 -32.91 -5.18 6.56
C PHE A 76 -33.68 -5.84 7.70
N LYS A 77 -34.18 -5.04 8.64
CA LYS A 77 -34.92 -5.53 9.81
C LYS A 77 -36.15 -6.33 9.42
N LYS A 78 -36.96 -5.80 8.51
CA LYS A 78 -38.14 -6.47 8.02
C LYS A 78 -37.80 -7.79 7.32
N SER A 79 -36.81 -7.79 6.45
CA SER A 79 -36.45 -8.98 5.67
C SER A 79 -35.83 -10.06 6.55
N ALA A 80 -34.97 -9.67 7.49
CA ALA A 80 -34.33 -10.61 8.42
C ALA A 80 -35.38 -11.23 9.40
N ALA A 81 -36.33 -10.45 9.89
CA ALA A 81 -37.43 -10.96 10.71
C ALA A 81 -38.29 -11.98 9.95
N ALA A 82 -38.58 -11.72 8.67
CA ALA A 82 -39.31 -12.65 7.82
C ALA A 82 -38.57 -13.98 7.57
N ARG A 83 -37.26 -14.01 7.78
CA ARG A 83 -36.41 -15.21 7.70
C ARG A 83 -36.20 -15.92 9.03
N GLY A 84 -36.84 -15.45 10.09
CA GLY A 84 -36.86 -16.09 11.39
C GLY A 84 -35.74 -15.68 12.36
N TYR A 85 -34.95 -14.64 12.04
CA TYR A 85 -33.97 -14.12 12.99
C TYR A 85 -34.64 -13.39 14.15
N SER A 86 -34.12 -13.55 15.36
CA SER A 86 -34.65 -12.86 16.55
C SER A 86 -34.39 -11.36 16.47
N LYS A 87 -35.24 -10.59 17.13
CA LYS A 87 -35.11 -9.12 17.21
C LYS A 87 -33.73 -8.71 17.75
N GLU A 88 -33.22 -9.43 18.75
CA GLU A 88 -31.91 -9.17 19.35
C GLU A 88 -30.76 -9.34 18.34
N VAL A 89 -30.76 -10.44 17.60
CA VAL A 89 -29.76 -10.70 16.54
C VAL A 89 -29.84 -9.62 15.45
N ILE A 90 -31.06 -9.28 15.01
CA ILE A 90 -31.27 -8.27 13.97
C ILE A 90 -30.73 -6.90 14.39
N GLU A 91 -31.09 -6.44 15.59
CA GLU A 91 -30.61 -5.12 16.06
C GLU A 91 -29.11 -5.08 16.27
N ARG A 92 -28.55 -6.16 16.79
CA ARG A 92 -27.10 -6.27 16.97
C ARG A 92 -26.35 -6.25 15.66
N VAL A 93 -26.78 -7.02 14.66
CA VAL A 93 -26.16 -7.03 13.34
C VAL A 93 -26.36 -5.70 12.63
N TRP A 94 -27.55 -5.10 12.73
CA TRP A 94 -27.80 -3.79 12.12
C TRP A 94 -26.87 -2.72 12.70
N SER A 95 -26.67 -2.67 14.01
CA SER A 95 -25.75 -1.73 14.65
C SER A 95 -24.31 -1.84 14.10
N ILE A 96 -23.86 -3.06 13.79
CA ILE A 96 -22.56 -3.29 13.17
C ILE A 96 -22.56 -2.78 11.73
N ILE A 97 -23.59 -3.09 10.93
CA ILE A 97 -23.72 -2.64 9.53
C ILE A 97 -23.73 -1.11 9.44
N GLU A 98 -24.52 -0.46 10.29
CA GLU A 98 -24.63 0.99 10.35
C GLU A 98 -23.30 1.66 10.72
N GLY A 99 -22.62 1.15 11.75
CA GLY A 99 -21.29 1.61 12.16
C GLY A 99 -20.20 1.38 11.09
N PHE A 100 -20.39 0.36 10.24
CA PHE A 100 -19.46 0.02 9.16
C PHE A 100 -19.64 0.90 7.91
N GLY A 101 -20.79 1.58 7.75
CA GLY A 101 -21.10 2.40 6.58
C GLY A 101 -20.09 3.53 6.29
N SER A 102 -19.33 3.93 7.31
CA SER A 102 -18.26 4.96 7.20
C SER A 102 -16.84 4.38 7.03
N PHE A 103 -16.62 3.12 7.36
CA PHE A 103 -15.30 2.50 7.43
C PHE A 103 -15.37 1.04 6.98
N GLY A 104 -15.19 0.82 5.71
CA GLY A 104 -15.04 -0.52 5.20
C GLY A 104 -13.80 -0.65 4.34
N PHE A 105 -13.21 -1.84 4.33
CA PHE A 105 -12.07 -2.16 3.50
C PHE A 105 -12.42 -3.24 2.48
N CYS A 106 -12.02 -3.05 1.23
CA CYS A 106 -12.19 -4.06 0.19
C CYS A 106 -11.14 -5.16 0.34
N LYS A 107 -11.55 -6.39 0.61
CA LYS A 107 -10.65 -7.54 0.75
C LYS A 107 -9.87 -7.81 -0.54
N ALA A 108 -10.52 -7.70 -1.69
CA ALA A 108 -9.88 -7.88 -2.99
C ALA A 108 -8.75 -6.86 -3.20
N HIS A 109 -8.95 -5.61 -2.79
CA HIS A 109 -7.91 -4.58 -2.83
C HIS A 109 -6.73 -4.95 -1.92
N GLY A 110 -7.00 -5.36 -0.68
CA GLY A 110 -5.96 -5.84 0.24
C GLY A 110 -5.17 -7.03 -0.31
N ALA A 111 -5.86 -8.02 -0.87
CA ALA A 111 -5.23 -9.18 -1.49
C ALA A 111 -4.37 -8.80 -2.70
N ALA A 112 -4.84 -7.87 -3.54
CA ALA A 112 -4.08 -7.38 -4.69
C ALA A 112 -2.77 -6.68 -4.28
N PHE A 113 -2.79 -5.94 -3.16
CA PHE A 113 -1.60 -5.27 -2.64
C PHE A 113 -0.70 -6.17 -1.78
N ALA A 114 -1.20 -7.28 -1.26
CA ALA A 114 -0.40 -8.20 -0.44
C ALA A 114 0.80 -8.76 -1.20
N LEU A 115 0.63 -9.15 -2.46
CA LEU A 115 1.70 -9.72 -3.28
C LEU A 115 2.85 -8.72 -3.54
N PRO A 116 2.62 -7.52 -4.10
CA PRO A 116 3.70 -6.55 -4.31
C PRO A 116 4.32 -6.08 -2.99
N THR A 117 3.56 -6.02 -1.89
CA THR A 117 4.10 -5.71 -0.55
C THR A 117 5.08 -6.80 -0.11
N TYR A 118 4.71 -8.07 -0.25
CA TYR A 118 5.59 -9.19 0.05
C TYR A 118 6.84 -9.18 -0.83
N GLN A 119 6.67 -9.00 -2.14
CA GLN A 119 7.79 -8.90 -3.10
C GLN A 119 8.76 -7.76 -2.73
N SER A 120 8.23 -6.59 -2.38
CA SER A 120 9.03 -5.44 -1.96
C SER A 120 9.81 -5.73 -0.68
N ALA A 121 9.18 -6.37 0.31
CA ALA A 121 9.84 -6.76 1.55
C ALA A 121 10.92 -7.81 1.32
N TRP A 122 10.66 -8.78 0.44
CA TRP A 122 11.62 -9.82 0.05
C TRP A 122 12.82 -9.21 -0.67
N LEU A 123 12.59 -8.35 -1.68
CA LEU A 123 13.66 -7.63 -2.40
C LEU A 123 14.49 -6.78 -1.43
N LYS A 124 13.86 -6.04 -0.53
CA LYS A 124 14.56 -5.25 0.48
C LYS A 124 15.45 -6.09 1.37
N THR A 125 15.05 -7.32 1.68
CA THR A 125 15.79 -8.24 2.57
C THR A 125 16.94 -8.94 1.85
N HIS A 126 16.69 -9.42 0.63
CA HIS A 126 17.65 -10.28 -0.08
C HIS A 126 18.48 -9.54 -1.13
N HIS A 127 17.98 -8.42 -1.65
CA HIS A 127 18.60 -7.59 -2.67
C HIS A 127 18.51 -6.10 -2.32
N PRO A 128 19.02 -5.68 -1.13
CA PRO A 128 18.83 -4.31 -0.65
C PRO A 128 19.46 -3.26 -1.58
N THR A 129 20.56 -3.55 -2.24
CA THR A 129 21.23 -2.61 -3.14
C THR A 129 20.37 -2.31 -4.37
N GLU A 130 19.85 -3.36 -5.02
CA GLU A 130 18.98 -3.27 -6.18
C GLU A 130 17.64 -2.62 -5.82
N PHE A 131 17.08 -2.99 -4.66
CA PHE A 131 15.85 -2.40 -4.16
C PHE A 131 15.97 -0.90 -3.92
N ILE A 132 17.07 -0.46 -3.28
CA ILE A 132 17.33 0.97 -3.04
C ILE A 132 17.58 1.73 -4.33
N ALA A 133 18.31 1.15 -5.29
CA ALA A 133 18.52 1.78 -6.59
C ALA A 133 17.20 2.03 -7.32
N GLY A 134 16.31 1.02 -7.37
CA GLY A 134 14.97 1.15 -7.95
C GLY A 134 14.11 2.17 -7.21
N LEU A 135 14.14 2.15 -5.87
CA LEU A 135 13.37 3.08 -5.04
C LEU A 135 13.79 4.55 -5.24
N LEU A 136 15.09 4.81 -5.37
CA LEU A 136 15.62 6.15 -5.62
C LEU A 136 15.34 6.63 -7.06
N THR A 137 15.38 5.74 -8.04
CA THR A 137 15.10 6.04 -9.44
C THR A 137 13.63 6.41 -9.67
N HIS A 138 12.71 5.64 -9.08
CA HIS A 138 11.27 5.82 -9.31
C HIS A 138 10.60 6.78 -8.34
N ASP A 139 11.28 7.19 -7.28
CA ASP A 139 10.85 8.15 -6.26
C ASP A 139 9.35 8.08 -5.94
N PRO A 140 8.92 7.23 -5.00
CA PRO A 140 7.49 7.04 -4.68
C PRO A 140 6.83 8.29 -4.08
N GLY A 141 7.59 9.36 -3.81
CA GLY A 141 7.10 10.63 -3.30
C GLY A 141 6.60 10.62 -1.85
N MET A 142 6.56 9.47 -1.20
CA MET A 142 6.05 9.34 0.19
C MET A 142 7.07 9.78 1.25
N TYR A 143 8.36 9.64 0.94
CA TYR A 143 9.45 9.94 1.87
C TYR A 143 10.46 10.88 1.24
N PRO A 144 10.95 11.90 1.98
CA PRO A 144 12.05 12.72 1.53
C PRO A 144 13.27 11.88 1.19
N ARG A 145 13.95 12.19 0.09
CA ARG A 145 15.14 11.45 -0.40
C ARG A 145 16.19 11.22 0.68
N ARG A 146 16.40 12.18 1.58
CA ARG A 146 17.32 12.04 2.73
C ARG A 146 17.01 10.82 3.61
N LEU A 147 15.72 10.48 3.78
CA LEU A 147 15.32 9.31 4.56
C LEU A 147 15.61 8.01 3.81
N LEU A 148 15.43 7.99 2.50
CA LEU A 148 15.77 6.84 1.65
C LEU A 148 17.27 6.58 1.68
N LEU A 149 18.08 7.62 1.63
CA LEU A 149 19.55 7.51 1.74
C LEU A 149 20.00 7.08 3.16
N ALA A 150 19.31 7.54 4.20
CA ALA A 150 19.57 7.08 5.57
C ALA A 150 19.22 5.59 5.73
N GLU A 151 18.09 5.15 5.16
CA GLU A 151 17.69 3.75 5.18
C GLU A 151 18.67 2.87 4.38
N ALA A 152 19.16 3.35 3.23
CA ALA A 152 20.21 2.66 2.47
C ALA A 152 21.43 2.37 3.33
N ARG A 153 21.93 3.39 4.07
CA ARG A 153 23.06 3.22 4.99
C ARG A 153 22.75 2.23 6.12
N ARG A 154 21.54 2.30 6.69
CA ARG A 154 21.09 1.37 7.74
C ARG A 154 21.08 -0.08 7.27
N LEU A 155 20.75 -0.31 6.00
CA LEU A 155 20.76 -1.62 5.35
C LEU A 155 22.17 -2.07 4.90
N GLY A 156 23.21 -1.27 5.16
CA GLY A 156 24.57 -1.57 4.73
C GLY A 156 24.82 -1.34 3.24
N VAL A 157 23.89 -0.69 2.52
CA VAL A 157 24.06 -0.37 1.11
C VAL A 157 25.07 0.77 0.95
N LYS A 158 26.12 0.52 0.18
CA LYS A 158 27.14 1.53 -0.12
C LYS A 158 26.57 2.53 -1.14
N LEU A 159 26.64 3.81 -0.81
CA LEU A 159 26.32 4.89 -1.73
C LEU A 159 27.60 5.39 -2.39
N LEU A 160 27.71 5.26 -3.70
CA LEU A 160 28.84 5.72 -4.50
C LEU A 160 28.55 7.17 -4.94
N PRO A 161 29.51 8.11 -4.79
CA PRO A 161 29.28 9.51 -5.11
C PRO A 161 28.94 9.71 -6.59
N ILE A 162 28.43 10.89 -6.92
CA ILE A 162 28.29 11.32 -8.31
C ILE A 162 29.69 11.37 -8.93
N ASP A 163 29.81 10.81 -10.13
CA ASP A 163 31.05 10.81 -10.90
C ASP A 163 30.71 11.00 -12.38
N VAL A 164 31.28 11.99 -13.01
CA VAL A 164 30.99 12.35 -14.41
C VAL A 164 31.31 11.25 -15.42
N ASN A 165 32.12 10.27 -15.03
CA ASN A 165 32.53 9.15 -15.89
C ASN A 165 31.71 7.87 -15.67
N TYR A 166 30.99 7.78 -14.54
CA TYR A 166 30.27 6.57 -14.16
C TYR A 166 28.78 6.82 -13.92
N SER A 167 28.39 8.02 -13.49
CA SER A 167 26.99 8.34 -13.22
C SER A 167 26.20 8.60 -14.51
N THR A 168 24.93 8.22 -14.46
CA THR A 168 23.95 8.48 -15.53
C THR A 168 22.79 9.30 -14.99
N ASP A 169 21.72 9.42 -15.73
CA ASP A 169 20.47 10.05 -15.31
C ASP A 169 19.72 9.29 -14.22
N GLU A 170 20.00 7.99 -14.08
CA GLU A 170 19.36 7.09 -13.10
C GLU A 170 20.38 6.56 -12.09
N TYR A 171 19.87 6.13 -10.94
CA TYR A 171 20.66 5.38 -9.97
C TYR A 171 20.96 3.99 -10.48
N ARG A 172 22.20 3.56 -10.37
CA ARG A 172 22.63 2.25 -10.85
C ARG A 172 23.32 1.44 -9.78
N VAL A 173 23.08 0.15 -9.81
CA VAL A 173 23.90 -0.79 -9.07
C VAL A 173 25.25 -0.90 -9.77
N GLU A 174 26.32 -0.63 -9.05
CA GLU A 174 27.70 -0.70 -9.56
C GLU A 174 28.54 -1.60 -8.68
N ARG A 175 29.34 -2.42 -9.32
CA ARG A 175 30.33 -3.28 -8.66
C ARG A 175 31.72 -2.63 -8.77
N THR A 176 32.33 -2.34 -7.62
CA THR A 176 33.70 -1.80 -7.54
C THR A 176 34.56 -2.83 -6.81
N GLY A 177 35.28 -3.65 -7.55
CA GLY A 177 36.01 -4.81 -6.99
C GLY A 177 35.05 -5.82 -6.35
N ALA A 178 35.31 -6.14 -5.08
CA ALA A 178 34.45 -7.05 -4.30
C ALA A 178 33.21 -6.37 -3.70
N GLN A 179 33.07 -5.04 -3.79
CA GLN A 179 31.98 -4.28 -3.21
C GLN A 179 30.90 -3.99 -4.26
N ILE A 180 29.64 -4.03 -3.82
CA ILE A 180 28.47 -3.61 -4.60
C ILE A 180 27.85 -2.39 -3.94
N GLY A 181 27.43 -1.41 -4.73
CA GLY A 181 26.84 -0.19 -4.21
C GLY A 181 25.88 0.46 -5.21
N VAL A 182 25.24 1.54 -4.79
CA VAL A 182 24.38 2.38 -5.63
C VAL A 182 25.16 3.61 -6.05
N ARG A 183 25.40 3.77 -7.35
CA ARG A 183 25.94 4.99 -7.94
C ARG A 183 24.86 6.06 -7.95
N MET A 184 25.18 7.24 -7.38
CA MET A 184 24.29 8.41 -7.40
C MET A 184 24.09 8.94 -8.83
N ALA A 185 22.90 9.41 -9.12
CA ALA A 185 22.53 9.86 -10.44
C ALA A 185 22.98 11.31 -10.72
N LEU A 186 23.34 11.64 -11.96
CA LEU A 186 23.60 13.01 -12.39
C LEU A 186 22.36 13.90 -12.27
N SER A 187 21.17 13.32 -12.37
CA SER A 187 19.90 14.02 -12.17
C SER A 187 19.71 14.62 -10.77
N ASP A 188 20.53 14.20 -9.79
CA ASP A 188 20.55 14.76 -8.44
C ASP A 188 21.23 16.14 -8.37
N ILE A 189 21.99 16.51 -9.38
CA ILE A 189 22.63 17.83 -9.45
C ILE A 189 21.54 18.88 -9.61
N ALA A 190 21.39 19.75 -8.61
CA ALA A 190 20.36 20.76 -8.59
C ALA A 190 20.49 21.71 -9.77
N GLY A 191 19.51 21.70 -10.66
CA GLY A 191 19.44 22.59 -11.82
C GLY A 191 20.18 22.12 -13.07
N ILE A 192 20.65 20.86 -13.10
CA ILE A 192 21.14 20.25 -14.35
C ILE A 192 19.98 20.17 -15.36
N SER A 193 20.23 20.57 -16.61
CA SER A 193 19.24 20.48 -17.67
C SER A 193 19.31 19.13 -18.41
N LYS A 194 18.19 18.66 -18.96
CA LYS A 194 18.18 17.43 -19.78
C LYS A 194 19.19 17.46 -20.92
N PRO A 195 19.31 18.55 -21.74
CA PRO A 195 20.31 18.61 -22.79
C PRO A 195 21.74 18.55 -22.28
N GLU A 196 22.02 19.12 -21.10
CA GLU A 196 23.34 19.06 -20.48
C GLU A 196 23.68 17.64 -20.03
N LEU A 197 22.74 16.99 -19.37
CA LEU A 197 22.86 15.60 -18.91
C LEU A 197 23.12 14.65 -20.10
N GLU A 198 22.38 14.79 -21.20
CA GLU A 198 22.59 13.98 -22.39
C GLU A 198 23.97 14.25 -23.04
N ARG A 199 24.46 15.50 -23.03
CA ARG A 199 25.82 15.80 -23.53
C ARG A 199 26.89 15.14 -22.67
N ILE A 200 26.76 15.19 -21.33
CA ILE A 200 27.69 14.54 -20.43
C ILE A 200 27.72 13.04 -20.72
N LYS A 201 26.57 12.38 -20.72
CA LYS A 201 26.44 10.94 -21.00
C LYS A 201 27.05 10.52 -22.35
N ALA A 202 26.77 11.29 -23.41
CA ALA A 202 27.23 10.99 -24.75
C ALA A 202 28.76 11.10 -24.92
N GLN A 203 29.44 11.84 -24.04
CA GLN A 203 30.85 12.14 -24.17
C GLN A 203 31.75 11.50 -23.11
N GLN A 204 31.16 10.71 -22.20
CA GLN A 204 31.93 9.89 -21.25
C GLN A 204 32.84 8.87 -22.01
N PRO A 205 34.01 8.55 -21.50
CA PRO A 205 34.67 9.10 -20.32
C PRO A 205 35.45 10.38 -20.59
N PHE A 206 35.70 11.16 -19.53
CA PHE A 206 36.54 12.37 -19.55
C PHE A 206 37.87 12.09 -18.87
N VAL A 207 38.96 12.62 -19.44
CA VAL A 207 40.31 12.37 -18.97
C VAL A 207 40.67 13.27 -17.76
N ASN A 208 40.16 14.49 -17.76
CA ASN A 208 40.40 15.48 -16.71
C ASN A 208 39.32 16.57 -16.74
N LEU A 209 39.37 17.50 -15.80
CA LEU A 209 38.42 18.60 -15.68
C LEU A 209 38.39 19.51 -16.91
N GLY A 210 39.54 19.78 -17.57
CA GLY A 210 39.62 20.56 -18.78
C GLY A 210 38.91 19.88 -19.95
N ASP A 211 39.10 18.59 -20.14
CA ASP A 211 38.42 17.78 -21.14
C ASP A 211 36.88 17.76 -20.89
N PHE A 212 36.47 17.59 -19.64
CA PHE A 212 35.06 17.67 -19.25
C PHE A 212 34.47 19.05 -19.60
N TYR A 213 35.17 20.14 -19.25
CA TYR A 213 34.71 21.47 -19.52
C TYR A 213 34.52 21.75 -21.02
N LEU A 214 35.52 21.39 -21.84
CA LEU A 214 35.51 21.63 -23.28
C LEU A 214 34.44 20.80 -24.02
N ARG A 215 34.33 19.54 -23.69
CA ARG A 215 33.44 18.59 -24.38
C ARG A 215 32.00 18.66 -23.90
N ALA A 216 31.77 18.53 -22.60
CA ALA A 216 30.43 18.51 -22.02
C ALA A 216 29.80 19.91 -21.92
N ARG A 217 30.61 20.98 -21.88
CA ARG A 217 30.15 22.37 -21.70
C ARG A 217 29.16 22.49 -20.54
N PRO A 218 29.61 22.12 -19.34
CA PRO A 218 28.75 22.10 -18.16
C PRO A 218 28.34 23.54 -17.78
N SER A 219 27.16 23.66 -17.18
CA SER A 219 26.74 24.92 -16.57
C SER A 219 27.58 25.20 -15.31
N ARG A 220 27.61 26.45 -14.86
CA ARG A 220 28.28 26.84 -13.61
C ARG A 220 27.79 26.11 -12.37
N ARG A 221 26.61 25.48 -12.42
CA ARG A 221 26.04 24.70 -11.31
C ARG A 221 26.53 23.26 -11.31
N THR A 222 26.95 22.76 -12.45
CA THR A 222 27.40 21.39 -12.64
C THR A 222 28.92 21.25 -12.47
N LEU A 223 29.65 22.35 -12.59
CA LEU A 223 31.06 22.48 -12.23
C LEU A 223 31.27 22.61 -10.72
#